data_b8129f5c292418a48fec9fb52d68516a
#
_entry.id   b8129f5c292418a48fec9fb52d68516a
#
_cell.length_a   1.000
_cell.length_b   1.000
_cell.length_c   1.000
_cell.angle_alpha   90.00
_cell.angle_beta   90.00
_cell.angle_gamma   90.00
#
_symmetry.space_group_name_H-M   'P 1'
#
loop_
_entity.id
_entity.type
_entity.pdbx_description
1 polymer ?
#
loop_
_entity_poly.entity_id
_entity_poly.type
_entity_poly.pdbx_seq_one_letter_code
_entity_poly.pdbx_strand_id
1 'polypeptide(L)'
;MTDAIPQLAAYDDATLDQAFATLAAEVTSSVATDDPEAFRLHWLGRKQGRLKLVSDAWLKSAPAEARKPLGIRFNQLKQQIEVALEAPAANRIVSIQNRIDITLPGTVRTPGIPHPLLTTMDRIVEVFHHLGYSTSLGPQVESDFYNFEALNFPPNHPARDTQDTLQIAGQQSKPSRDRLLMRTHTSPVQIRSMLAGPPPLRLVIPGKVHRNDAADATHSPIFHQVEGLCVDTNITFSDLKGTLDHAMRALFGSAVKTRFFPSFFPFTEPSADVQISCIFCGGRGCRKCKHSGWIELLGCGMVDPAVFEAVTAERRRLGLDPTPYDPARISGFAFGMGVERIAMILHGVSDIGQFYSGDMRFLEQFA
;
A
#
# COMPACT_ATOMS: atom_id res chain seq x y z
N MET A 1 -55.88 5.93 2.71
CA MET A 1 -57.19 6.51 3.04
C MET A 1 -58.13 6.21 1.90
N THR A 2 -59.18 5.40 2.08
CA THR A 2 -60.19 5.14 1.07
C THR A 2 -61.08 6.37 0.97
N ASP A 3 -60.81 7.23 -0.03
CA ASP A 3 -61.67 8.37 -0.28
C ASP A 3 -63.07 7.87 -0.66
N ALA A 4 -64.05 8.17 0.19
CA ALA A 4 -65.42 7.79 -0.05
C ALA A 4 -65.92 8.48 -1.34
N ILE A 5 -66.63 7.72 -2.20
CA ILE A 5 -67.24 8.28 -3.40
C ILE A 5 -68.34 9.26 -2.95
N PRO A 6 -68.26 10.53 -3.34
CA PRO A 6 -69.31 11.50 -2.97
C PRO A 6 -70.63 11.10 -3.62
N GLN A 7 -71.79 11.39 -2.93
CA GLN A 7 -73.10 11.20 -3.52
C GLN A 7 -73.32 12.22 -4.65
N LEU A 8 -73.97 11.79 -5.72
CA LEU A 8 -74.34 12.66 -6.82
C LEU A 8 -75.40 13.71 -6.33
N ALA A 9 -75.14 14.96 -6.66
CA ALA A 9 -76.05 16.03 -6.31
C ALA A 9 -77.37 16.00 -7.10
N ALA A 10 -77.30 15.53 -8.34
CA ALA A 10 -78.39 15.30 -9.26
C ALA A 10 -78.12 14.18 -10.23
N TYR A 11 -79.15 13.66 -10.91
CA TYR A 11 -79.01 12.57 -11.89
C TYR A 11 -79.25 13.03 -13.32
N ASP A 12 -79.03 14.32 -13.62
CA ASP A 12 -79.12 14.89 -14.96
C ASP A 12 -77.85 14.57 -15.75
N ASP A 13 -77.96 14.64 -17.06
CA ASP A 13 -76.84 14.22 -17.96
C ASP A 13 -75.58 15.06 -17.72
N ALA A 14 -75.67 16.34 -17.43
CA ALA A 14 -74.49 17.18 -17.22
C ALA A 14 -73.73 16.83 -15.95
N THR A 15 -74.45 16.57 -14.84
CA THR A 15 -73.91 16.13 -13.57
C THR A 15 -73.25 14.76 -13.68
N LEU A 16 -73.88 13.82 -14.41
CA LEU A 16 -73.30 12.48 -14.66
C LEU A 16 -72.07 12.55 -15.54
N ASP A 17 -72.06 13.33 -16.62
CA ASP A 17 -70.91 13.52 -17.47
C ASP A 17 -69.70 14.07 -16.76
N GLN A 18 -69.92 15.08 -15.90
CA GLN A 18 -68.84 15.65 -15.09
C GLN A 18 -68.27 14.67 -14.07
N ALA A 19 -69.11 13.90 -13.40
CA ALA A 19 -68.72 12.95 -12.40
C ALA A 19 -67.91 11.78 -13.01
N PHE A 20 -68.37 11.25 -14.16
CA PHE A 20 -67.65 10.19 -14.88
C PHE A 20 -66.38 10.69 -15.58
N ALA A 21 -66.34 11.92 -16.07
CA ALA A 21 -65.12 12.55 -16.58
C ALA A 21 -64.02 12.65 -15.50
N THR A 22 -64.40 12.98 -14.27
CA THR A 22 -63.45 13.02 -13.13
C THR A 22 -62.86 11.63 -12.85
N LEU A 23 -63.70 10.59 -12.83
CA LEU A 23 -63.27 9.22 -12.63
C LEU A 23 -62.39 8.71 -13.80
N ALA A 24 -62.70 9.09 -15.04
CA ALA A 24 -61.90 8.75 -16.19
C ALA A 24 -60.51 9.42 -16.16
N ALA A 25 -60.42 10.66 -15.69
CA ALA A 25 -59.15 11.34 -15.44
C ALA A 25 -58.33 10.66 -14.33
N GLU A 26 -59.00 10.20 -13.26
CA GLU A 26 -58.38 9.39 -12.18
C GLU A 26 -57.82 8.06 -12.72
N VAL A 27 -58.55 7.37 -13.59
CA VAL A 27 -58.03 6.16 -14.28
C VAL A 27 -56.78 6.49 -15.07
N THR A 28 -56.77 7.55 -15.84
CA THR A 28 -55.61 7.92 -16.67
C THR A 28 -54.40 8.28 -15.84
N SER A 29 -54.58 9.01 -14.74
CA SER A 29 -53.48 9.36 -13.84
C SER A 29 -52.91 8.16 -13.09
N SER A 30 -53.77 7.23 -12.62
CA SER A 30 -53.33 6.05 -11.91
C SER A 30 -52.65 5.02 -12.80
N VAL A 31 -53.02 4.93 -14.09
CA VAL A 31 -52.28 4.12 -15.07
C VAL A 31 -50.83 4.58 -15.22
N ALA A 32 -50.56 5.87 -15.12
CA ALA A 32 -49.22 6.44 -15.29
C ALA A 32 -48.33 6.25 -14.06
N THR A 33 -48.90 6.09 -12.89
CA THR A 33 -48.17 6.10 -11.60
C THR A 33 -48.15 4.76 -10.87
N ASP A 34 -49.18 3.93 -11.06
CA ASP A 34 -49.36 2.71 -10.27
C ASP A 34 -48.76 1.47 -10.95
N ASP A 35 -48.25 0.55 -10.12
CA ASP A 35 -47.97 -0.83 -10.54
C ASP A 35 -49.25 -1.53 -11.02
N PRO A 36 -49.22 -2.42 -12.03
CA PRO A 36 -50.39 -3.13 -12.57
C PRO A 36 -51.25 -3.82 -11.51
N GLU A 37 -50.64 -4.39 -10.50
CA GLU A 37 -51.35 -5.08 -9.44
C GLU A 37 -51.97 -4.10 -8.47
N ALA A 38 -51.28 -3.01 -8.13
CA ALA A 38 -51.83 -1.92 -7.33
C ALA A 38 -53.00 -1.23 -8.05
N PHE A 39 -52.88 -0.94 -9.35
CA PHE A 39 -53.95 -0.40 -10.17
C PHE A 39 -55.16 -1.32 -10.19
N ARG A 40 -54.96 -2.63 -10.42
CA ARG A 40 -56.02 -3.66 -10.42
C ARG A 40 -56.76 -3.71 -9.09
N LEU A 41 -56.03 -3.72 -7.97
CA LEU A 41 -56.58 -3.76 -6.63
C LEU A 41 -57.35 -2.47 -6.32
N HIS A 42 -56.85 -1.31 -6.72
CA HIS A 42 -57.47 -0.01 -6.53
C HIS A 42 -58.81 0.08 -7.25
N TRP A 43 -58.85 -0.31 -8.54
CA TRP A 43 -60.07 -0.17 -9.35
C TRP A 43 -61.02 -1.35 -9.27
N LEU A 44 -60.53 -2.60 -9.30
CA LEU A 44 -61.32 -3.82 -9.40
C LEU A 44 -61.36 -4.67 -8.13
N GLY A 45 -60.81 -4.17 -7.01
CA GLY A 45 -60.78 -4.86 -5.76
C GLY A 45 -62.19 -5.32 -5.27
N ARG A 46 -62.35 -6.58 -4.89
CA ARG A 46 -63.69 -7.19 -4.56
C ARG A 46 -64.43 -6.51 -3.41
N LYS A 47 -63.75 -5.96 -2.43
CA LYS A 47 -64.37 -5.35 -1.26
C LYS A 47 -64.34 -3.83 -1.25
N GLN A 48 -63.25 -3.23 -1.69
CA GLN A 48 -62.96 -1.79 -1.62
C GLN A 48 -62.49 -1.19 -2.94
N GLY A 49 -62.70 -1.86 -4.07
CA GLY A 49 -62.35 -1.33 -5.39
C GLY A 49 -63.23 -0.14 -5.76
N ARG A 50 -62.62 0.89 -6.38
CA ARG A 50 -63.29 2.16 -6.76
C ARG A 50 -64.58 1.90 -7.57
N LEU A 51 -64.56 0.98 -8.54
CA LEU A 51 -65.75 0.62 -9.31
C LEU A 51 -66.87 0.08 -8.44
N LYS A 52 -66.57 -0.73 -7.44
CA LYS A 52 -67.59 -1.23 -6.52
C LYS A 52 -68.17 -0.12 -5.67
N LEU A 53 -67.34 0.78 -5.16
CA LEU A 53 -67.80 1.92 -4.38
C LEU A 53 -68.68 2.86 -5.21
N VAL A 54 -68.32 3.11 -6.48
CA VAL A 54 -69.18 3.86 -7.42
C VAL A 54 -70.50 3.15 -7.66
N SER A 55 -70.50 1.84 -7.87
CA SER A 55 -71.74 1.03 -8.03
C SER A 55 -72.61 1.13 -6.80
N ASP A 56 -72.04 0.99 -5.60
CA ASP A 56 -72.81 1.01 -4.34
C ASP A 56 -73.35 2.43 -4.04
N ALA A 57 -72.61 3.48 -4.30
CA ALA A 57 -72.98 4.85 -4.04
C ALA A 57 -73.96 5.43 -5.06
N TRP A 58 -73.78 5.13 -6.36
CA TRP A 58 -74.54 5.79 -7.43
C TRP A 58 -75.59 4.88 -8.09
N LEU A 59 -75.26 3.64 -8.49
CA LEU A 59 -76.17 2.73 -9.19
C LEU A 59 -77.25 2.18 -8.30
N LYS A 60 -76.96 1.83 -7.05
CA LYS A 60 -77.98 1.27 -6.12
C LYS A 60 -78.94 2.35 -5.58
N SER A 61 -78.48 3.57 -5.43
CA SER A 61 -79.27 4.68 -4.92
C SER A 61 -80.02 5.45 -6.01
N ALA A 62 -79.83 5.17 -7.30
CA ALA A 62 -80.39 5.89 -8.42
C ALA A 62 -81.90 5.70 -8.59
N PRO A 63 -82.66 6.75 -8.90
CA PRO A 63 -84.06 6.65 -9.31
C PRO A 63 -84.23 5.83 -10.58
N ALA A 64 -85.40 5.23 -10.75
CA ALA A 64 -85.64 4.29 -11.87
C ALA A 64 -85.33 4.89 -13.26
N GLU A 65 -85.59 6.13 -13.48
CA GLU A 65 -85.39 6.87 -14.70
C GLU A 65 -83.90 7.14 -15.01
N ALA A 66 -83.06 7.30 -13.99
CA ALA A 66 -81.61 7.57 -14.09
C ALA A 66 -80.74 6.31 -14.22
N ARG A 67 -81.26 5.12 -13.95
CA ARG A 67 -80.51 3.88 -13.97
C ARG A 67 -79.93 3.53 -15.34
N LYS A 68 -80.64 3.77 -16.41
CA LYS A 68 -80.20 3.44 -17.78
C LYS A 68 -79.06 4.33 -18.22
N PRO A 69 -79.12 5.69 -18.16
CA PRO A 69 -77.99 6.55 -18.53
C PRO A 69 -76.79 6.38 -17.59
N LEU A 70 -76.96 6.12 -16.31
CA LEU A 70 -75.90 5.85 -15.38
C LEU A 70 -75.20 4.52 -15.65
N GLY A 71 -75.97 3.46 -15.98
CA GLY A 71 -75.42 2.14 -16.31
C GLY A 71 -74.57 2.17 -17.57
N ILE A 72 -74.96 2.96 -18.61
CA ILE A 72 -74.16 3.14 -19.82
C ILE A 72 -72.78 3.74 -19.47
N ARG A 73 -72.75 4.84 -18.76
CA ARG A 73 -71.50 5.52 -18.33
C ARG A 73 -70.63 4.67 -17.42
N PHE A 74 -71.24 3.93 -16.51
CA PHE A 74 -70.53 2.98 -15.68
C PHE A 74 -69.83 1.85 -16.49
N ASN A 75 -70.50 1.29 -17.47
CA ASN A 75 -69.93 0.28 -18.35
C ASN A 75 -68.79 0.83 -19.20
N GLN A 76 -68.92 2.09 -19.66
CA GLN A 76 -67.84 2.78 -20.37
C GLN A 76 -66.58 2.96 -19.49
N LEU A 77 -66.77 3.42 -18.24
CA LEU A 77 -65.64 3.53 -17.30
C LEU A 77 -65.00 2.17 -17.01
N LYS A 78 -65.83 1.13 -16.81
CA LYS A 78 -65.34 -0.23 -16.60
C LYS A 78 -64.49 -0.71 -17.78
N GLN A 79 -64.98 -0.49 -19.02
CA GLN A 79 -64.27 -0.85 -20.22
C GLN A 79 -62.94 -0.08 -20.36
N GLN A 80 -62.90 1.22 -20.01
CA GLN A 80 -61.64 1.99 -19.97
C GLN A 80 -60.62 1.41 -19.01
N ILE A 81 -61.04 0.96 -17.83
CA ILE A 81 -60.17 0.33 -16.83
C ILE A 81 -59.62 -1.02 -17.36
N GLU A 82 -60.50 -1.83 -18.00
CA GLU A 82 -60.08 -3.14 -18.57
C GLU A 82 -59.07 -2.94 -19.69
N VAL A 83 -59.29 -2.02 -20.60
CA VAL A 83 -58.37 -1.65 -21.68
C VAL A 83 -57.05 -1.12 -21.09
N ALA A 84 -57.12 -0.33 -20.04
CA ALA A 84 -55.93 0.20 -19.37
C ALA A 84 -55.08 -0.92 -18.70
N LEU A 85 -55.71 -2.00 -18.25
CA LEU A 85 -55.03 -3.18 -17.72
C LEU A 85 -54.43 -4.06 -18.78
N GLU A 86 -55.05 -4.16 -19.98
CA GLU A 86 -54.59 -4.97 -21.08
C GLU A 86 -53.51 -4.27 -21.93
N ALA A 87 -53.29 -2.97 -21.72
CA ALA A 87 -52.25 -2.23 -22.44
C ALA A 87 -50.87 -2.83 -22.12
N PRO A 88 -50.07 -3.18 -23.15
CA PRO A 88 -48.78 -3.78 -22.93
C PRO A 88 -47.87 -2.85 -22.10
N ALA A 89 -47.11 -3.45 -21.22
CA ALA A 89 -46.18 -2.78 -20.28
C ALA A 89 -45.14 -1.87 -21.00
N ALA A 90 -45.05 -1.96 -22.33
CA ALA A 90 -44.10 -1.18 -23.13
C ALA A 90 -44.37 0.35 -23.12
N ASN A 91 -45.57 0.81 -22.77
CA ASN A 91 -45.90 2.22 -22.71
C ASN A 91 -45.85 2.84 -21.27
N ARG A 92 -45.48 2.02 -20.31
CA ARG A 92 -45.22 2.53 -18.96
C ARG A 92 -43.76 3.01 -18.93
N ILE A 93 -43.56 4.30 -19.09
CA ILE A 93 -42.26 4.94 -18.76
C ILE A 93 -42.10 4.81 -17.25
N VAL A 94 -41.56 3.66 -16.82
CA VAL A 94 -40.95 3.55 -15.49
C VAL A 94 -39.76 4.49 -15.53
N SER A 95 -39.83 5.56 -14.77
CA SER A 95 -38.73 6.51 -14.61
C SER A 95 -37.46 5.69 -14.26
N ILE A 96 -36.55 5.59 -15.23
CA ILE A 96 -35.27 4.86 -15.12
C ILE A 96 -34.30 5.64 -14.20
N GLN A 97 -34.71 6.76 -13.63
CA GLN A 97 -33.84 7.72 -12.95
C GLN A 97 -33.11 7.20 -11.70
N ASN A 98 -33.39 5.98 -11.22
CA ASN A 98 -32.70 5.43 -10.04
C ASN A 98 -32.47 3.91 -10.07
N ARG A 99 -32.47 3.27 -11.24
CA ARG A 99 -32.07 1.87 -11.32
C ARG A 99 -30.56 1.79 -11.46
N ILE A 100 -29.89 1.27 -10.43
CA ILE A 100 -28.50 0.85 -10.52
C ILE A 100 -28.45 -0.27 -11.58
N ASP A 101 -27.67 -0.05 -12.63
CA ASP A 101 -27.41 -1.09 -13.61
C ASP A 101 -26.43 -2.10 -12.99
N ILE A 102 -26.97 -3.24 -12.58
CA ILE A 102 -26.18 -4.33 -11.95
C ILE A 102 -25.28 -5.07 -12.96
N THR A 103 -25.37 -4.80 -14.26
CA THR A 103 -24.45 -5.37 -15.26
C THR A 103 -23.18 -4.55 -15.41
N LEU A 104 -23.16 -3.32 -14.93
CA LEU A 104 -21.94 -2.51 -14.86
C LEU A 104 -21.04 -3.02 -13.74
N PRO A 105 -19.71 -3.09 -13.98
CA PRO A 105 -18.78 -3.42 -12.92
C PRO A 105 -18.90 -2.39 -11.79
N GLY A 106 -18.98 -2.86 -10.54
CA GLY A 106 -18.96 -2.00 -9.37
C GLY A 106 -17.62 -1.26 -9.26
N THR A 107 -17.57 -0.27 -8.38
CA THR A 107 -16.31 0.40 -8.06
C THR A 107 -15.33 -0.60 -7.45
N VAL A 108 -14.33 -1.01 -8.21
CA VAL A 108 -13.24 -1.85 -7.72
C VAL A 108 -12.33 -0.96 -6.87
N ARG A 109 -12.32 -1.20 -5.56
CA ARG A 109 -11.29 -0.64 -4.69
C ARG A 109 -10.05 -1.50 -4.85
N THR A 110 -9.04 -0.99 -5.54
CA THR A 110 -7.72 -1.62 -5.56
C THR A 110 -7.11 -1.52 -4.16
N PRO A 111 -6.75 -2.64 -3.51
CA PRO A 111 -5.99 -2.56 -2.27
C PRO A 111 -4.68 -1.82 -2.51
N GLY A 112 -4.21 -1.09 -1.50
CA GLY A 112 -2.90 -0.44 -1.59
C GLY A 112 -1.79 -1.48 -1.81
N ILE A 113 -0.81 -1.13 -2.61
CA ILE A 113 0.32 -2.00 -2.95
C ILE A 113 1.51 -1.56 -2.11
N PRO A 114 2.22 -2.47 -1.42
CA PRO A 114 3.46 -2.14 -0.75
C PRO A 114 4.48 -1.59 -1.75
N HIS A 115 5.21 -0.56 -1.35
CA HIS A 115 6.24 0.03 -2.19
C HIS A 115 7.36 -1.01 -2.47
N PRO A 116 7.85 -1.17 -3.72
CA PRO A 116 8.81 -2.22 -4.08
C PRO A 116 10.13 -2.17 -3.30
N LEU A 117 10.57 -0.99 -2.85
CA LEU A 117 11.73 -0.88 -1.95
C LEU A 117 11.44 -1.48 -0.56
N LEU A 118 10.24 -1.25 -0.01
CA LEU A 118 9.88 -1.81 1.30
C LEU A 118 9.76 -3.33 1.20
N THR A 119 9.10 -3.84 0.17
CA THR A 119 8.98 -5.28 -0.07
C THR A 119 10.36 -5.94 -0.24
N THR A 120 11.28 -5.26 -0.95
CA THR A 120 12.65 -5.75 -1.11
C THR A 120 13.41 -5.74 0.21
N MET A 121 13.28 -4.67 1.00
CA MET A 121 13.90 -4.55 2.31
C MET A 121 13.39 -5.62 3.28
N ASP A 122 12.08 -5.82 3.33
CA ASP A 122 11.46 -6.84 4.17
C ASP A 122 11.95 -8.25 3.79
N ARG A 123 12.04 -8.54 2.49
CA ARG A 123 12.60 -9.81 1.99
C ARG A 123 14.06 -10.01 2.40
N ILE A 124 14.88 -8.96 2.36
CA ILE A 124 16.27 -9.03 2.83
C ILE A 124 16.31 -9.34 4.33
N VAL A 125 15.54 -8.60 5.12
CA VAL A 125 15.45 -8.76 6.58
C VAL A 125 14.97 -10.17 6.95
N GLU A 126 13.96 -10.70 6.25
CA GLU A 126 13.43 -12.05 6.47
C GLU A 126 14.49 -13.13 6.25
N VAL A 127 15.32 -13.01 5.21
CA VAL A 127 16.43 -13.96 4.96
C VAL A 127 17.39 -14.01 6.17
N PHE A 128 17.71 -12.86 6.76
CA PHE A 128 18.59 -12.82 7.93
C PHE A 128 17.90 -13.26 9.22
N HIS A 129 16.58 -13.02 9.36
CA HIS A 129 15.80 -13.59 10.47
C HIS A 129 15.85 -15.13 10.47
N HIS A 130 15.77 -15.76 9.29
CA HIS A 130 15.91 -17.21 9.18
C HIS A 130 17.32 -17.73 9.55
N LEU A 131 18.33 -16.86 9.50
CA LEU A 131 19.68 -17.14 9.98
C LEU A 131 19.88 -16.80 11.46
N GLY A 132 18.83 -16.41 12.19
CA GLY A 132 18.87 -16.10 13.62
C GLY A 132 19.31 -14.67 13.94
N TYR A 133 19.25 -13.74 12.99
CA TYR A 133 19.51 -12.33 13.24
C TYR A 133 18.22 -11.64 13.75
N SER A 134 18.41 -10.65 14.60
CA SER A 134 17.34 -9.79 15.11
C SER A 134 17.40 -8.41 14.47
N THR A 135 16.27 -7.78 14.21
CA THR A 135 16.24 -6.41 13.67
C THR A 135 16.59 -5.39 14.76
N SER A 136 17.52 -4.49 14.44
CA SER A 136 17.84 -3.32 15.25
C SER A 136 17.65 -2.04 14.47
N LEU A 137 17.04 -1.02 15.07
CA LEU A 137 16.77 0.27 14.44
C LEU A 137 17.49 1.39 15.18
N GLY A 138 17.78 2.49 14.48
CA GLY A 138 18.39 3.67 15.05
C GLY A 138 17.95 4.97 14.40
N PRO A 139 18.30 6.12 14.99
CA PRO A 139 17.93 7.43 14.49
C PRO A 139 18.64 7.76 13.16
N GLN A 140 18.01 8.61 12.35
CA GLN A 140 18.62 9.11 11.11
C GLN A 140 19.59 10.27 11.36
N VAL A 141 19.35 11.03 12.41
CA VAL A 141 20.27 12.08 12.87
C VAL A 141 21.20 11.49 13.92
N GLU A 142 22.48 11.49 13.62
CA GLU A 142 23.51 10.88 14.47
C GLU A 142 24.61 11.87 14.82
N SER A 143 25.38 11.57 15.87
CA SER A 143 26.61 12.32 16.12
C SER A 143 27.77 11.77 15.29
N ASP A 144 28.75 12.60 15.04
CA ASP A 144 30.01 12.21 14.39
C ASP A 144 30.68 11.03 15.07
N PHE A 145 30.59 10.93 16.40
CA PHE A 145 31.09 9.80 17.17
C PHE A 145 30.54 8.47 16.65
N TYR A 146 29.22 8.33 16.55
CA TYR A 146 28.61 7.08 16.12
C TYR A 146 28.77 6.83 14.63
N ASN A 147 28.75 7.89 13.82
CA ASN A 147 28.79 7.73 12.36
C ASN A 147 30.21 7.52 11.83
N PHE A 148 31.22 8.02 12.52
CA PHE A 148 32.61 8.01 12.05
C PHE A 148 33.64 7.62 13.09
N GLU A 149 33.74 8.32 14.23
CA GLU A 149 34.84 8.15 15.18
C GLU A 149 34.92 6.71 15.70
N ALA A 150 33.79 6.17 16.21
CA ALA A 150 33.74 4.80 16.74
C ALA A 150 33.85 3.71 15.66
N LEU A 151 33.75 4.08 14.39
CA LEU A 151 33.94 3.21 13.23
C LEU A 151 35.32 3.34 12.59
N ASN A 152 36.29 3.84 13.36
CA ASN A 152 37.69 3.95 12.95
C ASN A 152 37.95 4.86 11.73
N PHE A 153 37.03 5.81 11.43
CA PHE A 153 37.32 6.82 10.42
C PHE A 153 38.28 7.88 10.97
N PRO A 154 39.42 8.13 10.33
CA PRO A 154 40.33 9.17 10.77
C PRO A 154 39.70 10.58 10.63
N PRO A 155 40.17 11.59 11.42
CA PRO A 155 39.58 12.91 11.43
C PRO A 155 39.53 13.60 10.06
N ASN A 156 40.48 13.32 9.19
CA ASN A 156 40.62 13.93 7.85
C ASN A 156 40.16 12.99 6.72
N HIS A 157 39.36 11.99 7.02
CA HIS A 157 38.86 11.07 5.97
C HIS A 157 37.89 11.83 5.05
N PRO A 158 37.98 11.67 3.71
CA PRO A 158 37.12 12.39 2.75
C PRO A 158 35.62 12.21 3.03
N ALA A 159 35.17 11.01 3.43
CA ALA A 159 33.78 10.73 3.76
C ALA A 159 33.22 11.58 4.93
N ARG A 160 34.09 12.22 5.73
CA ARG A 160 33.67 13.16 6.80
C ARG A 160 33.52 14.59 6.30
N ASP A 161 33.89 14.89 5.06
CA ASP A 161 33.75 16.21 4.48
C ASP A 161 32.28 16.56 4.23
N THR A 162 31.98 17.83 4.22
CA THR A 162 30.67 18.39 3.88
C THR A 162 30.25 18.09 2.43
N GLN A 163 31.21 17.73 1.58
CA GLN A 163 30.93 17.33 0.20
C GLN A 163 30.17 16.01 0.14
N ASP A 164 30.43 15.08 1.09
CA ASP A 164 29.85 13.73 1.11
C ASP A 164 28.82 13.54 2.22
N THR A 165 28.83 14.42 3.26
CA THR A 165 28.02 14.27 4.47
C THR A 165 27.13 15.50 4.72
N LEU A 166 25.83 15.27 4.87
CA LEU A 166 24.87 16.32 5.25
C LEU A 166 24.96 16.60 6.75
N GLN A 167 25.60 17.72 7.11
CA GLN A 167 25.75 18.15 8.50
C GLN A 167 24.60 19.06 8.93
N ILE A 168 24.21 18.96 10.22
CA ILE A 168 23.23 19.86 10.83
C ILE A 168 23.90 21.22 11.09
N ALA A 169 23.26 22.29 10.62
CA ALA A 169 23.81 23.65 10.77
C ALA A 169 23.92 24.12 12.23
N GLY A 170 24.76 25.13 12.47
CA GLY A 170 24.85 25.83 13.76
C GLY A 170 25.58 25.06 14.87
N GLN A 171 26.41 24.07 14.54
CA GLN A 171 27.10 23.25 15.53
C GLN A 171 28.61 23.41 15.58
N GLN A 172 29.14 24.48 14.97
CA GLN A 172 30.59 24.74 14.87
C GLN A 172 31.27 24.89 16.24
N SER A 173 30.53 25.34 17.26
CA SER A 173 31.04 25.48 18.66
C SER A 173 31.13 24.15 19.42
N LYS A 174 30.52 23.08 18.92
CA LYS A 174 30.58 21.76 19.58
C LYS A 174 31.88 21.03 19.21
N PRO A 175 32.40 20.17 20.12
CA PRO A 175 33.44 19.21 19.77
C PRO A 175 33.03 18.38 18.56
N SER A 176 33.99 17.98 17.71
CA SER A 176 33.70 17.25 16.47
C SER A 176 32.83 16.00 16.72
N ARG A 177 33.17 15.21 17.72
CA ARG A 177 32.45 13.97 18.07
C ARG A 177 30.96 14.17 18.43
N ASP A 178 30.58 15.36 18.90
CA ASP A 178 29.23 15.71 19.34
C ASP A 178 28.40 16.43 18.26
N ARG A 179 29.01 16.72 17.11
CA ARG A 179 28.31 17.37 15.99
C ARG A 179 27.35 16.41 15.36
N LEU A 180 26.13 16.88 15.10
CA LEU A 180 25.08 16.08 14.50
C LEU A 180 25.13 16.16 12.98
N LEU A 181 24.81 15.05 12.35
CA LEU A 181 24.75 14.88 10.90
C LEU A 181 23.64 13.92 10.54
N MET A 182 23.25 13.89 9.25
CA MET A 182 22.43 12.82 8.73
C MET A 182 23.29 11.59 8.49
N ARG A 183 22.93 10.44 9.06
CA ARG A 183 23.75 9.22 8.94
C ARG A 183 23.98 8.83 7.48
N THR A 184 25.22 8.53 7.15
CA THR A 184 25.65 8.15 5.80
C THR A 184 25.56 6.65 5.53
N HIS A 185 25.37 5.87 6.56
CA HIS A 185 25.17 4.41 6.59
C HIS A 185 24.41 4.02 7.86
N THR A 186 24.03 2.76 7.97
CA THR A 186 23.30 2.29 9.15
C THR A 186 24.22 1.76 10.26
N SER A 187 25.56 1.76 10.06
CA SER A 187 26.56 1.29 11.02
C SER A 187 26.53 1.97 12.40
N PRO A 188 26.07 3.22 12.58
CA PRO A 188 25.90 3.79 13.94
C PRO A 188 25.10 2.91 14.88
N VAL A 189 24.14 2.15 14.34
CA VAL A 189 23.31 1.23 15.14
C VAL A 189 24.14 0.06 15.66
N GLN A 190 25.18 -0.36 14.95
CA GLN A 190 26.12 -1.39 15.43
C GLN A 190 26.79 -0.93 16.73
N ILE A 191 27.31 0.29 16.75
CA ILE A 191 27.94 0.89 17.95
C ILE A 191 26.92 1.03 19.08
N ARG A 192 25.71 1.53 18.78
CA ARG A 192 24.62 1.66 19.77
C ARG A 192 24.27 0.31 20.39
N SER A 193 24.18 -0.73 19.58
CA SER A 193 23.85 -2.08 20.04
C SER A 193 24.96 -2.67 20.92
N MET A 194 26.22 -2.44 20.56
CA MET A 194 27.36 -2.87 21.37
C MET A 194 27.47 -2.10 22.69
N LEU A 195 27.01 -0.86 22.74
CA LEU A 195 26.91 -0.10 23.98
C LEU A 195 25.74 -0.55 24.87
N ALA A 196 24.65 -1.00 24.26
CA ALA A 196 23.44 -1.41 24.98
C ALA A 196 23.56 -2.77 25.68
N GLY A 197 24.38 -3.70 25.13
CA GLY A 197 24.49 -5.05 25.71
C GLY A 197 25.79 -5.75 25.35
N PRO A 198 26.09 -6.89 25.97
CA PRO A 198 27.24 -7.73 25.64
C PRO A 198 26.94 -8.61 24.39
N PRO A 199 27.98 -9.20 23.75
CA PRO A 199 27.79 -10.27 22.80
C PRO A 199 27.19 -11.54 23.46
N PRO A 200 26.58 -12.48 22.70
CA PRO A 200 26.58 -12.52 21.26
C PRO A 200 25.58 -11.57 20.61
N LEU A 201 25.96 -10.95 19.49
CA LEU A 201 25.09 -10.11 18.68
C LEU A 201 24.97 -10.68 17.28
N ARG A 202 23.73 -10.80 16.80
CA ARG A 202 23.40 -11.09 15.41
C ARG A 202 22.29 -10.13 15.00
N LEU A 203 22.66 -9.07 14.30
CA LEU A 203 21.77 -7.95 14.00
C LEU A 203 21.64 -7.72 12.51
N VAL A 204 20.42 -7.46 12.05
CA VAL A 204 20.12 -6.88 10.75
C VAL A 204 19.55 -5.49 10.95
N ILE A 205 20.08 -4.51 10.23
CA ILE A 205 19.88 -3.09 10.50
C ILE A 205 19.37 -2.41 9.23
N PRO A 206 18.05 -2.46 8.96
CA PRO A 206 17.45 -1.73 7.86
C PRO A 206 17.31 -0.26 8.20
N GLY A 207 17.49 0.63 7.22
CA GLY A 207 17.23 2.03 7.44
C GLY A 207 17.57 2.95 6.28
N LYS A 208 17.00 4.14 6.37
CA LYS A 208 17.25 5.24 5.44
C LYS A 208 18.58 5.91 5.79
N VAL A 209 19.35 6.23 4.76
CA VAL A 209 20.66 6.89 4.86
C VAL A 209 20.73 8.08 3.89
N HIS A 210 21.69 8.96 4.12
CA HIS A 210 21.78 10.25 3.44
C HIS A 210 23.23 10.51 3.03
N ARG A 211 23.44 10.84 1.77
CA ARG A 211 24.74 11.29 1.24
C ARG A 211 24.55 12.52 0.38
N ASN A 212 25.54 13.36 0.32
CA ASN A 212 25.48 14.55 -0.51
C ASN A 212 25.86 14.25 -1.96
N ASP A 213 25.35 13.14 -2.49
CA ASP A 213 25.56 12.72 -3.87
C ASP A 213 24.64 13.48 -4.83
N ALA A 214 25.12 13.78 -6.01
CA ALA A 214 24.26 14.25 -7.09
C ALA A 214 23.32 13.13 -7.54
N ALA A 215 22.03 13.47 -7.71
CA ALA A 215 21.05 12.50 -8.20
C ALA A 215 21.32 12.14 -9.67
N ASP A 216 21.47 10.85 -9.96
CA ASP A 216 21.55 10.28 -11.31
C ASP A 216 20.72 8.98 -11.41
N ALA A 217 20.82 8.27 -12.53
CA ALA A 217 20.08 7.01 -12.73
C ALA A 217 20.48 5.90 -11.74
N THR A 218 21.59 6.03 -11.01
CA THR A 218 22.14 4.99 -10.12
C THR A 218 22.38 5.48 -8.69
N HIS A 219 22.34 6.78 -8.45
CA HIS A 219 22.56 7.41 -7.16
C HIS A 219 21.39 8.32 -6.76
N SER A 220 21.08 8.32 -5.48
CA SER A 220 20.12 9.23 -4.85
C SER A 220 20.72 9.77 -3.55
N PRO A 221 20.53 11.03 -3.21
CA PRO A 221 21.01 11.60 -1.94
C PRO A 221 20.34 10.97 -0.72
N ILE A 222 19.20 10.32 -0.94
CA ILE A 222 18.46 9.56 0.07
C ILE A 222 18.22 8.17 -0.48
N PHE A 223 18.66 7.14 0.25
CA PHE A 223 18.45 5.75 -0.14
C PHE A 223 18.35 4.86 1.10
N HIS A 224 18.11 3.57 0.90
CA HIS A 224 17.96 2.60 1.99
C HIS A 224 19.13 1.63 1.99
N GLN A 225 19.59 1.32 3.20
CA GLN A 225 20.61 0.30 3.44
C GLN A 225 20.07 -0.77 4.38
N VAL A 226 20.53 -1.98 4.18
CA VAL A 226 20.44 -3.04 5.17
C VAL A 226 21.87 -3.48 5.49
N GLU A 227 22.26 -3.27 6.74
CA GLU A 227 23.54 -3.77 7.25
C GLU A 227 23.32 -4.95 8.18
N GLY A 228 24.35 -5.76 8.33
CA GLY A 228 24.38 -6.85 9.29
C GLY A 228 25.62 -6.79 10.15
N LEU A 229 25.46 -7.18 11.40
CA LEU A 229 26.54 -7.35 12.37
C LEU A 229 26.42 -8.71 13.05
N CYS A 230 27.53 -9.44 13.09
CA CYS A 230 27.65 -10.64 13.91
C CYS A 230 28.89 -10.48 14.80
N VAL A 231 28.71 -10.55 16.12
CA VAL A 231 29.83 -10.47 17.10
C VAL A 231 29.64 -11.59 18.11
N ASP A 232 30.68 -12.41 18.25
CA ASP A 232 30.73 -13.51 19.22
C ASP A 232 32.19 -13.93 19.43
N THR A 233 32.43 -14.96 20.20
CA THR A 233 33.73 -15.61 20.28
C THR A 233 33.98 -16.42 19.00
N ASN A 234 35.23 -16.39 18.50
CA ASN A 234 35.71 -17.22 17.36
C ASN A 234 34.94 -17.05 16.03
N ILE A 235 34.33 -15.89 15.77
CA ILE A 235 33.77 -15.59 14.46
C ILE A 235 34.88 -15.44 13.43
N THR A 236 34.70 -16.07 12.26
CA THR A 236 35.70 -16.13 11.21
C THR A 236 35.22 -15.53 9.89
N PHE A 237 36.15 -15.27 8.97
CA PHE A 237 35.81 -14.86 7.61
C PHE A 237 35.01 -15.93 6.85
N SER A 238 35.18 -17.22 7.22
CA SER A 238 34.38 -18.31 6.65
C SER A 238 32.90 -18.23 7.05
N ASP A 239 32.59 -17.78 8.27
CA ASP A 239 31.22 -17.54 8.74
C ASP A 239 30.57 -16.41 7.97
N LEU A 240 31.33 -15.32 7.72
CA LEU A 240 30.87 -14.21 6.87
C LEU A 240 30.55 -14.72 5.46
N LYS A 241 31.48 -15.49 4.83
CA LYS A 241 31.25 -16.04 3.49
C LYS A 241 30.04 -16.94 3.42
N GLY A 242 29.89 -17.85 4.38
CA GLY A 242 28.73 -18.75 4.44
C GLY A 242 27.42 -18.03 4.58
N THR A 243 27.38 -17.04 5.47
CA THR A 243 26.20 -16.18 5.70
C THR A 243 25.78 -15.43 4.42
N LEU A 244 26.74 -14.78 3.76
CA LEU A 244 26.46 -14.01 2.55
C LEU A 244 26.16 -14.89 1.34
N ASP A 245 26.84 -16.05 1.16
CA ASP A 245 26.50 -16.98 0.09
C ASP A 245 25.07 -17.51 0.22
N HIS A 246 24.65 -17.85 1.44
CA HIS A 246 23.28 -18.26 1.73
C HIS A 246 22.30 -17.14 1.40
N ALA A 247 22.56 -15.92 1.87
CA ALA A 247 21.67 -14.77 1.64
C ALA A 247 21.53 -14.45 0.14
N MET A 248 22.63 -14.47 -0.61
CA MET A 248 22.59 -14.22 -2.05
C MET A 248 21.80 -15.28 -2.81
N ARG A 249 21.93 -16.55 -2.45
CA ARG A 249 21.12 -17.62 -3.04
C ARG A 249 19.64 -17.53 -2.69
N ALA A 250 19.31 -17.14 -1.48
CA ALA A 250 17.93 -16.92 -1.05
C ALA A 250 17.26 -15.74 -1.80
N LEU A 251 18.02 -14.67 -2.05
CA LEU A 251 17.50 -13.48 -2.74
C LEU A 251 17.43 -13.66 -4.26
N PHE A 252 18.43 -14.26 -4.89
CA PHE A 252 18.59 -14.27 -6.34
C PHE A 252 18.48 -15.67 -6.99
N GLY A 253 18.25 -16.69 -6.17
CA GLY A 253 18.10 -18.08 -6.62
C GLY A 253 19.35 -18.95 -6.43
N SER A 254 19.15 -20.26 -6.29
CA SER A 254 20.18 -21.24 -5.94
C SER A 254 21.32 -21.35 -6.94
N ALA A 255 21.11 -20.97 -8.20
CA ALA A 255 22.12 -21.04 -9.27
C ALA A 255 23.15 -19.90 -9.22
N VAL A 256 22.90 -18.86 -8.41
CA VAL A 256 23.79 -17.71 -8.27
C VAL A 256 25.09 -18.13 -7.57
N LYS A 257 26.21 -17.70 -8.13
CA LYS A 257 27.54 -17.87 -7.55
C LYS A 257 27.97 -16.54 -6.96
N THR A 258 28.64 -16.59 -5.82
CA THR A 258 29.26 -15.43 -5.17
C THR A 258 30.77 -15.43 -5.39
N ARG A 259 31.37 -14.25 -5.42
CA ARG A 259 32.81 -14.07 -5.33
C ARG A 259 33.12 -12.86 -4.45
N PHE A 260 34.25 -12.94 -3.75
CA PHE A 260 34.74 -11.92 -2.84
C PHE A 260 35.96 -11.27 -3.44
N PHE A 261 35.95 -9.96 -3.54
CA PHE A 261 37.07 -9.16 -4.03
C PHE A 261 37.65 -8.38 -2.85
N PRO A 262 38.99 -8.38 -2.68
CA PRO A 262 39.60 -7.53 -1.66
C PRO A 262 39.19 -6.07 -1.83
N SER A 263 38.83 -5.44 -0.74
CA SER A 263 38.44 -4.06 -0.67
C SER A 263 38.98 -3.41 0.61
N PHE A 264 38.71 -2.15 0.84
CA PHE A 264 39.13 -1.46 2.05
C PHE A 264 37.98 -0.63 2.61
N PHE A 265 37.69 -0.83 3.90
CA PHE A 265 36.83 0.02 4.70
C PHE A 265 37.50 0.31 6.04
N PRO A 266 37.43 1.53 6.61
CA PRO A 266 38.11 1.88 7.86
C PRO A 266 37.72 1.01 9.07
N PHE A 267 36.53 0.44 9.04
CA PHE A 267 35.91 -0.30 10.15
C PHE A 267 35.99 -1.81 9.99
N THR A 268 36.62 -2.32 8.92
CA THR A 268 36.76 -3.76 8.69
C THR A 268 38.14 -4.12 8.17
N GLU A 269 38.70 -5.25 8.68
CA GLU A 269 39.97 -5.85 8.22
C GLU A 269 39.98 -7.38 8.49
N PRO A 270 40.07 -8.23 7.48
CA PRO A 270 40.06 -7.93 6.05
C PRO A 270 38.70 -7.52 5.54
N SER A 271 38.69 -6.65 4.51
CA SER A 271 37.51 -6.17 3.83
C SER A 271 37.34 -6.79 2.45
N ALA A 272 36.10 -6.91 1.98
CA ALA A 272 35.81 -7.41 0.65
C ALA A 272 34.54 -6.79 0.06
N ASP A 273 34.51 -6.65 -1.25
CA ASP A 273 33.30 -6.44 -2.03
C ASP A 273 32.74 -7.78 -2.52
N VAL A 274 31.43 -7.96 -2.39
CA VAL A 274 30.75 -9.18 -2.81
C VAL A 274 30.05 -8.95 -4.13
N GLN A 275 30.33 -9.83 -5.08
CA GLN A 275 29.71 -9.83 -6.39
C GLN A 275 28.98 -11.16 -6.60
N ILE A 276 27.85 -11.09 -7.32
CA ILE A 276 27.12 -12.28 -7.77
C ILE A 276 27.29 -12.49 -9.27
N SER A 277 27.21 -13.75 -9.72
CA SER A 277 27.08 -14.02 -11.14
C SER A 277 25.85 -13.32 -11.71
N CYS A 278 26.02 -12.65 -12.85
CA CYS A 278 24.94 -11.84 -13.44
C CYS A 278 23.70 -12.69 -13.74
N ILE A 279 22.59 -12.38 -13.06
CA ILE A 279 21.33 -13.12 -13.22
C ILE A 279 20.70 -12.96 -14.62
N PHE A 280 21.00 -11.85 -15.31
CA PHE A 280 20.45 -11.58 -16.65
C PHE A 280 21.09 -12.40 -17.76
N CYS A 281 22.35 -12.79 -17.60
CA CYS A 281 23.07 -13.54 -18.63
C CYS A 281 23.68 -14.86 -18.13
N GLY A 282 23.39 -15.25 -16.90
CA GLY A 282 23.95 -16.46 -16.29
C GLY A 282 25.48 -16.45 -16.20
N GLY A 283 26.10 -15.27 -16.03
CA GLY A 283 27.54 -15.11 -15.92
C GLY A 283 28.30 -15.03 -17.26
N ARG A 284 27.61 -15.06 -18.41
CA ARG A 284 28.26 -15.04 -19.75
C ARG A 284 28.79 -13.66 -20.18
N GLY A 285 28.35 -12.61 -19.55
CA GLY A 285 28.62 -11.23 -19.92
C GLY A 285 27.52 -10.61 -20.77
N CYS A 286 27.00 -9.44 -20.38
CA CYS A 286 26.00 -8.65 -21.10
C CYS A 286 26.14 -7.16 -20.78
N ARG A 287 25.39 -6.30 -21.45
CA ARG A 287 25.41 -4.84 -21.21
C ARG A 287 25.11 -4.49 -19.75
N LYS A 288 24.18 -5.22 -19.09
CA LYS A 288 23.79 -4.99 -17.69
C LYS A 288 24.96 -5.20 -16.70
N CYS A 289 25.82 -6.19 -16.94
CA CYS A 289 27.01 -6.44 -16.13
C CYS A 289 28.30 -5.87 -16.76
N LYS A 290 28.17 -4.94 -17.70
CA LYS A 290 29.33 -4.35 -18.43
C LYS A 290 30.27 -5.43 -19.01
N HIS A 291 29.69 -6.51 -19.52
CA HIS A 291 30.37 -7.70 -20.09
C HIS A 291 31.27 -8.49 -19.12
N SER A 292 31.29 -8.15 -17.83
CA SER A 292 32.11 -8.85 -16.82
C SER A 292 31.55 -10.23 -16.42
N GLY A 293 30.25 -10.45 -16.60
CA GLY A 293 29.53 -11.62 -16.07
C GLY A 293 29.18 -11.51 -14.58
N TRP A 294 29.55 -10.42 -13.90
CA TRP A 294 29.38 -10.23 -12.47
C TRP A 294 28.73 -8.89 -12.13
N ILE A 295 27.99 -8.86 -11.02
CA ILE A 295 27.33 -7.65 -10.50
C ILE A 295 27.76 -7.48 -9.04
N GLU A 296 28.33 -6.33 -8.72
CA GLU A 296 28.66 -5.94 -7.35
C GLU A 296 27.40 -5.56 -6.58
N LEU A 297 27.28 -6.03 -5.34
CA LEU A 297 26.07 -5.84 -4.53
C LEU A 297 26.34 -5.17 -3.20
N LEU A 298 27.41 -5.55 -2.50
CA LEU A 298 27.62 -5.15 -1.11
C LEU A 298 29.09 -5.17 -0.73
N GLY A 299 29.44 -4.36 0.28
CA GLY A 299 30.70 -4.41 1.00
C GLY A 299 30.56 -5.22 2.29
N CYS A 300 31.66 -5.89 2.69
CA CYS A 300 31.69 -6.65 3.93
C CYS A 300 33.13 -6.78 4.47
N GLY A 301 33.26 -7.27 5.70
CA GLY A 301 34.56 -7.58 6.27
C GLY A 301 34.47 -8.03 7.72
N MET A 302 35.62 -8.45 8.26
CA MET A 302 35.74 -8.68 9.69
C MET A 302 35.80 -7.32 10.39
N VAL A 303 35.12 -7.18 11.53
CA VAL A 303 35.14 -5.94 12.31
C VAL A 303 36.58 -5.65 12.76
N ASP A 304 37.07 -4.46 12.43
CA ASP A 304 38.38 -4.03 12.86
C ASP A 304 38.50 -3.98 14.39
N PRO A 305 39.57 -4.50 15.00
CA PRO A 305 39.78 -4.39 16.45
C PRO A 305 39.64 -3.00 17.03
N ALA A 306 40.00 -1.96 16.27
CA ALA A 306 39.87 -0.55 16.70
C ALA A 306 38.40 -0.15 16.98
N VAL A 307 37.43 -0.77 16.29
CA VAL A 307 36.00 -0.56 16.57
C VAL A 307 35.64 -1.09 17.95
N PHE A 308 36.10 -2.29 18.32
CA PHE A 308 35.87 -2.85 19.64
C PHE A 308 36.59 -2.05 20.73
N GLU A 309 37.80 -1.54 20.44
CA GLU A 309 38.53 -0.64 21.34
C GLU A 309 37.76 0.68 21.58
N ALA A 310 37.21 1.27 20.53
CA ALA A 310 36.37 2.46 20.62
C ALA A 310 35.10 2.22 21.46
N VAL A 311 34.44 1.08 21.26
CA VAL A 311 33.28 0.67 22.08
C VAL A 311 33.69 0.46 23.53
N THR A 312 34.80 -0.22 23.80
CA THR A 312 35.35 -0.46 25.15
C THR A 312 35.66 0.85 25.85
N ALA A 313 36.29 1.81 25.17
CA ALA A 313 36.61 3.12 25.71
C ALA A 313 35.30 3.91 26.03
N GLU A 314 34.31 3.88 25.15
CA GLU A 314 33.06 4.59 25.37
C GLU A 314 32.22 3.93 26.48
N ARG A 315 32.19 2.59 26.58
CA ARG A 315 31.55 1.88 27.69
C ARG A 315 32.19 2.31 29.03
N ARG A 316 33.52 2.40 29.10
CA ARG A 316 34.24 2.91 30.29
C ARG A 316 33.88 4.35 30.59
N ARG A 317 33.78 5.24 29.59
CA ARG A 317 33.37 6.64 29.74
C ARG A 317 31.95 6.77 30.33
N LEU A 318 31.05 5.83 29.93
CA LEU A 318 29.66 5.79 30.37
C LEU A 318 29.47 5.04 31.71
N GLY A 319 30.55 4.54 32.36
CA GLY A 319 30.45 3.76 33.58
C GLY A 319 29.89 2.35 33.38
N LEU A 320 29.90 1.83 32.14
CA LEU A 320 29.49 0.47 31.81
C LEU A 320 30.68 -0.48 31.89
N ASP A 321 30.40 -1.79 32.05
CA ASP A 321 31.43 -2.82 31.99
C ASP A 321 32.11 -2.83 30.63
N PRO A 322 33.42 -2.58 30.52
CA PRO A 322 34.14 -2.56 29.23
C PRO A 322 34.58 -3.95 28.76
N THR A 323 34.55 -4.96 29.61
CA THR A 323 35.15 -6.28 29.35
C THR A 323 34.52 -7.10 28.23
N PRO A 324 33.20 -6.96 27.92
CA PRO A 324 32.58 -7.78 26.86
C PRO A 324 33.13 -7.55 25.47
N TYR A 325 33.79 -6.42 25.20
CA TYR A 325 34.29 -6.05 23.88
C TYR A 325 35.82 -6.01 23.78
N ASP A 326 36.49 -6.82 24.59
CA ASP A 326 37.94 -7.03 24.48
C ASP A 326 38.28 -7.70 23.14
N PRO A 327 39.02 -7.03 22.23
CA PRO A 327 39.33 -7.57 20.90
C PRO A 327 40.24 -8.83 20.94
N ALA A 328 40.86 -9.11 22.07
CA ALA A 328 41.59 -10.38 22.24
C ALA A 328 40.67 -11.59 22.49
N ARG A 329 39.42 -11.37 22.80
CA ARG A 329 38.44 -12.41 23.20
C ARG A 329 37.27 -12.58 22.25
N ILE A 330 36.96 -11.55 21.48
CA ILE A 330 35.82 -11.54 20.55
C ILE A 330 36.29 -11.23 19.14
N SER A 331 35.50 -11.66 18.21
CA SER A 331 35.62 -11.29 16.80
C SER A 331 34.23 -11.07 16.21
N GLY A 332 34.15 -10.48 15.03
CA GLY A 332 32.88 -10.25 14.38
C GLY A 332 33.06 -9.92 12.92
N PHE A 333 31.94 -9.90 12.21
CA PHE A 333 31.90 -9.39 10.85
C PHE A 333 30.72 -8.45 10.65
N ALA A 334 30.85 -7.58 9.67
CA ALA A 334 29.80 -6.70 9.21
C ALA A 334 29.68 -6.72 7.70
N PHE A 335 28.50 -6.38 7.21
CA PHE A 335 28.23 -6.21 5.79
C PHE A 335 27.15 -5.13 5.58
N GLY A 336 27.14 -4.49 4.40
CA GLY A 336 26.14 -3.47 4.08
C GLY A 336 25.77 -3.50 2.61
N MET A 337 24.45 -3.52 2.35
CA MET A 337 23.87 -3.55 1.00
C MET A 337 22.86 -2.45 0.78
N GLY A 338 22.89 -1.83 -0.42
CA GLY A 338 21.86 -0.86 -0.85
C GLY A 338 20.61 -1.58 -1.31
N VAL A 339 19.47 -1.25 -0.70
CA VAL A 339 18.16 -1.85 -1.02
C VAL A 339 17.76 -1.55 -2.45
N GLU A 340 17.94 -0.30 -2.89
CA GLU A 340 17.63 0.14 -4.25
C GLU A 340 18.40 -0.67 -5.29
N ARG A 341 19.67 -0.92 -5.05
CA ARG A 341 20.51 -1.72 -5.95
C ARG A 341 19.94 -3.12 -6.14
N ILE A 342 19.53 -3.74 -5.05
CA ILE A 342 18.91 -5.07 -5.06
C ILE A 342 17.55 -5.02 -5.74
N ALA A 343 16.70 -4.04 -5.43
CA ALA A 343 15.39 -3.86 -6.05
C ALA A 343 15.51 -3.62 -7.56
N MET A 344 16.43 -2.76 -8.00
CA MET A 344 16.70 -2.54 -9.42
C MET A 344 17.05 -3.82 -10.16
N ILE A 345 17.85 -4.67 -9.54
CA ILE A 345 18.27 -5.95 -10.13
C ILE A 345 17.11 -6.94 -10.15
N LEU A 346 16.38 -7.10 -9.05
CA LEU A 346 15.26 -8.05 -8.94
C LEU A 346 14.11 -7.70 -9.89
N HIS A 347 13.81 -6.42 -10.02
CA HIS A 347 12.66 -5.93 -10.81
C HIS A 347 13.05 -5.43 -12.21
N GLY A 348 14.32 -5.43 -12.56
CA GLY A 348 14.80 -4.97 -13.87
C GLY A 348 14.70 -3.46 -14.09
N VAL A 349 14.54 -2.68 -13.01
CA VAL A 349 14.47 -1.21 -13.06
C VAL A 349 15.84 -0.64 -13.38
N SER A 350 15.90 0.31 -14.31
CA SER A 350 17.18 0.87 -14.80
C SER A 350 17.52 2.23 -14.22
N ASP A 351 16.56 2.88 -13.56
CA ASP A 351 16.69 4.23 -13.00
C ASP A 351 16.13 4.25 -11.57
N ILE A 352 17.01 4.56 -10.61
CA ILE A 352 16.67 4.65 -9.19
C ILE A 352 15.60 5.70 -8.90
N GLY A 353 15.56 6.77 -9.70
CA GLY A 353 14.59 7.86 -9.56
C GLY A 353 13.13 7.40 -9.70
N GLN A 354 12.88 6.30 -10.41
CA GLN A 354 11.53 5.74 -10.55
C GLN A 354 10.92 5.33 -9.21
N PHE A 355 11.72 4.86 -8.27
CA PHE A 355 11.24 4.50 -6.93
C PHE A 355 10.80 5.72 -6.11
N TYR A 356 11.25 6.93 -6.47
CA TYR A 356 11.01 8.16 -5.71
C TYR A 356 10.11 9.16 -6.43
N SER A 357 9.78 8.90 -7.71
CA SER A 357 8.97 9.81 -8.52
C SER A 357 7.50 9.90 -8.11
N GLY A 358 6.98 8.91 -7.37
CA GLY A 358 5.56 8.80 -7.05
C GLY A 358 4.66 8.51 -8.26
N ASP A 359 5.21 8.06 -9.38
CA ASP A 359 4.43 7.70 -10.57
C ASP A 359 3.63 6.42 -10.30
N MET A 360 2.30 6.57 -10.19
CA MET A 360 1.39 5.45 -9.91
C MET A 360 1.46 4.37 -10.99
N ARG A 361 1.68 4.73 -12.26
CA ARG A 361 1.80 3.76 -13.36
C ARG A 361 3.03 2.87 -13.20
N PHE A 362 4.07 3.37 -12.54
CA PHE A 362 5.24 2.57 -12.17
C PHE A 362 4.91 1.67 -10.98
N LEU A 363 4.31 2.22 -9.94
CA LEU A 363 4.01 1.48 -8.70
C LEU A 363 2.99 0.37 -8.93
N GLU A 364 1.98 0.58 -9.76
CA GLU A 364 0.95 -0.41 -10.10
C GLU A 364 1.50 -1.68 -10.78
N GLN A 365 2.71 -1.63 -11.35
CA GLN A 365 3.36 -2.81 -11.94
C GLN A 365 3.83 -3.83 -10.89
N PHE A 366 3.81 -3.47 -9.61
CA PHE A 366 4.23 -4.34 -8.50
C PHE A 366 3.02 -4.90 -7.71
N ALA A 367 1.79 -4.77 -8.26
CA ALA A 367 0.54 -5.26 -7.69
C ALA A 367 0.45 -6.80 -7.71
#